data_1ba8b049d3faece66885859a1ff56098
#
_entry.id   1ba8b049d3faece66885859a1ff56098
#
_cell.length_a   1.000
_cell.length_b   1.000
_cell.length_c   1.000
_cell.angle_alpha   90.00
_cell.angle_beta   90.00
_cell.angle_gamma   90.00
#
_symmetry.space_group_name_H-M   'P 1'
#
loop_
_entity.id
_entity.type
_entity.pdbx_description
1 polymer ?
#
loop_
_entity_poly.entity_id
_entity_poly.type
_entity_poly.pdbx_seq_one_letter_code
_entity_poly.pdbx_strand_id
1 'polypeptide(L)'
;MLGAIGVLLGFPIADPIIGLLIAISILILLGGTAKSVGARLMDAVDPGLIDRVERSLTHTKGVTGIRSVKLRWVGHRLLGSAVITTNAENLRDATHVAEHATEHVRGELRNLDEFVVTPIAADR
;
A
#
# COMPACT_ATOMS: atom_id res chain seq x y z
N MET A 1 35.45 19.51 -16.66
CA MET A 1 35.93 19.47 -18.06
C MET A 1 35.04 20.28 -19.00
N LEU A 2 33.73 20.07 -19.05
CA LEU A 2 32.81 20.86 -19.89
C LEU A 2 32.76 22.35 -19.50
N GLY A 3 32.84 22.68 -18.22
CA GLY A 3 32.88 24.05 -17.73
C GLY A 3 34.13 24.83 -18.18
N ALA A 4 35.30 24.16 -18.21
CA ALA A 4 36.56 24.77 -18.68
C ALA A 4 36.52 25.10 -20.18
N ILE A 5 35.87 24.28 -20.99
CA ILE A 5 35.66 24.51 -22.41
C ILE A 5 34.72 25.71 -22.63
N GLY A 6 33.67 25.83 -21.83
CA GLY A 6 32.74 26.96 -21.87
C GLY A 6 33.41 28.30 -21.58
N VAL A 7 34.32 28.33 -20.61
CA VAL A 7 35.08 29.53 -20.29
C VAL A 7 36.03 29.91 -21.42
N LEU A 8 36.67 28.95 -22.05
CA LEU A 8 37.54 29.17 -23.21
C LEU A 8 36.79 29.70 -24.44
N LEU A 9 35.52 29.37 -24.58
CA LEU A 9 34.67 29.84 -25.67
C LEU A 9 33.99 31.21 -25.39
N GLY A 10 34.33 31.86 -24.25
CA GLY A 10 33.82 33.17 -23.90
C GLY A 10 32.43 33.19 -23.26
N PHE A 11 31.94 32.04 -22.76
CA PHE A 11 30.68 31.94 -22.01
C PHE A 11 30.94 31.64 -20.53
N PRO A 12 31.33 32.65 -19.70
CA PRO A 12 31.63 32.44 -18.28
C PRO A 12 30.39 31.97 -17.45
N ILE A 13 29.20 32.10 -18.00
CA ILE A 13 27.94 31.70 -17.35
C ILE A 13 27.62 30.23 -17.56
N ALA A 14 28.31 29.54 -18.48
CA ALA A 14 28.02 28.12 -18.79
C ALA A 14 28.32 27.22 -17.60
N ASP A 15 29.38 27.46 -16.84
CA ASP A 15 29.76 26.64 -15.69
C ASP A 15 28.73 26.68 -14.54
N PRO A 16 28.25 27.84 -14.07
CA PRO A 16 27.18 27.92 -13.08
C PRO A 16 25.86 27.25 -13.55
N ILE A 17 25.52 27.39 -14.83
CA ILE A 17 24.31 26.80 -15.39
C ILE A 17 24.38 25.26 -15.38
N ILE A 18 25.52 24.71 -15.81
CA ILE A 18 25.75 23.25 -15.79
C ILE A 18 25.71 22.72 -14.36
N GLY A 19 26.38 23.42 -13.43
CA GLY A 19 26.33 23.06 -12.00
C GLY A 19 24.92 23.05 -11.42
N LEU A 20 24.12 24.06 -11.79
CA LEU A 20 22.71 24.13 -11.36
C LEU A 20 21.86 22.98 -11.93
N LEU A 21 22.03 22.64 -13.20
CA LEU A 21 21.33 21.53 -13.83
C LEU A 21 21.65 20.18 -13.16
N ILE A 22 22.92 19.95 -12.85
CA ILE A 22 23.38 18.77 -12.13
C ILE A 22 22.74 18.72 -10.72
N ALA A 23 22.78 19.84 -9.99
CA ALA A 23 22.17 19.92 -8.66
C ALA A 23 20.68 19.62 -8.66
N ILE A 24 19.93 20.15 -9.61
CA ILE A 24 18.51 19.88 -9.77
C ILE A 24 18.28 18.40 -10.08
N SER A 25 19.06 17.82 -10.97
CA SER A 25 18.96 16.40 -11.31
C SER A 25 19.17 15.49 -10.11
N ILE A 26 20.17 15.82 -9.27
CA ILE A 26 20.46 15.08 -8.04
C ILE A 26 19.30 15.21 -7.03
N LEU A 27 18.73 16.39 -6.89
CA LEU A 27 17.59 16.61 -5.98
C LEU A 27 16.36 15.82 -6.40
N ILE A 28 16.05 15.74 -7.69
CA ILE A 28 14.94 14.94 -8.22
C ILE A 28 15.16 13.46 -7.94
N LEU A 29 16.38 12.97 -8.21
CA LEU A 29 16.74 11.58 -7.96
C LEU A 29 16.69 11.23 -6.47
N LEU A 30 17.21 12.10 -5.62
CA LEU A 30 17.20 11.94 -4.17
C LEU A 30 15.77 11.93 -3.61
N GLY A 31 14.91 12.84 -4.07
CA GLY A 31 13.51 12.89 -3.66
C GLY A 31 12.74 11.60 -4.00
N GLY A 32 12.96 11.05 -5.18
CA GLY A 32 12.37 9.76 -5.60
C GLY A 32 12.85 8.60 -4.72
N THR A 33 14.14 8.55 -4.46
CA THR A 33 14.72 7.51 -3.60
C THR A 33 14.26 7.63 -2.15
N ALA A 34 14.24 8.82 -1.60
CA ALA A 34 13.78 9.06 -0.22
C ALA A 34 12.32 8.65 -0.03
N LYS A 35 11.45 8.95 -0.99
CA LYS A 35 10.05 8.52 -0.97
C LYS A 35 9.92 7.00 -1.00
N SER A 36 10.68 6.33 -1.84
CA SER A 36 10.67 4.87 -1.96
C SER A 36 11.18 4.18 -0.68
N VAL A 37 12.26 4.69 -0.10
CA VAL A 37 12.83 4.16 1.15
C VAL A 37 11.89 4.44 2.32
N GLY A 38 11.32 5.63 2.41
CA GLY A 38 10.36 5.99 3.45
C GLY A 38 9.13 5.09 3.45
N ALA A 39 8.58 4.79 2.28
CA ALA A 39 7.45 3.87 2.13
C ALA A 39 7.79 2.44 2.61
N ARG A 40 9.00 1.96 2.34
CA ARG A 40 9.47 0.64 2.79
C ARG A 40 9.73 0.59 4.30
N LEU A 41 10.26 1.66 4.89
CA LEU A 41 10.53 1.73 6.32
C LEU A 41 9.26 1.80 7.17
N MET A 42 8.16 2.28 6.61
CA MET A 42 6.85 2.33 7.28
C MET A 42 6.04 1.03 7.15
N ASP A 43 6.63 -0.07 6.70
CA ASP A 43 5.90 -1.31 6.40
C ASP A 43 4.65 -1.05 5.52
N ALA A 44 4.75 -0.09 4.61
CA ALA A 44 3.64 0.29 3.78
C ALA A 44 3.28 -0.87 2.83
N VAL A 45 2.18 -1.49 3.12
CA VAL A 45 1.54 -2.42 2.19
C VAL A 45 1.07 -1.62 0.97
N ASP A 46 1.24 -2.19 -0.21
CA ASP A 46 0.74 -1.60 -1.45
C ASP A 46 -0.76 -1.25 -1.30
N PRO A 47 -1.15 0.01 -1.47
CA PRO A 47 -2.56 0.42 -1.41
C PRO A 47 -3.47 -0.41 -2.33
N GLY A 48 -2.95 -0.87 -3.46
CA GLY A 48 -3.66 -1.75 -4.37
C GLY A 48 -4.05 -3.11 -3.77
N LEU A 49 -3.27 -3.62 -2.82
CA LEU A 49 -3.61 -4.85 -2.08
C LEU A 49 -4.77 -4.60 -1.11
N ILE A 50 -4.77 -3.49 -0.42
CA ILE A 50 -5.85 -3.10 0.50
C ILE A 50 -7.17 -2.95 -0.27
N ASP A 51 -7.15 -2.26 -1.41
CA ASP A 51 -8.31 -2.09 -2.28
C ASP A 51 -8.87 -3.42 -2.81
N ARG A 52 -7.99 -4.39 -3.09
CA ARG A 52 -8.42 -5.73 -3.50
C ARG A 52 -9.13 -6.48 -2.36
N VAL A 53 -8.56 -6.42 -1.17
CA VAL A 53 -9.16 -7.03 0.03
C VAL A 53 -10.51 -6.40 0.33
N GLU A 54 -10.60 -5.07 0.31
CA GLU A 54 -11.86 -4.36 0.54
C GLU A 54 -12.93 -4.73 -0.49
N ARG A 55 -12.58 -4.80 -1.76
CA ARG A 55 -13.49 -5.23 -2.82
C ARG A 55 -13.96 -6.67 -2.62
N SER A 56 -13.05 -7.57 -2.30
CA SER A 56 -13.36 -8.96 -2.03
C SER A 56 -14.32 -9.11 -0.85
N LEU A 57 -14.08 -8.38 0.23
CA LEU A 57 -14.94 -8.36 1.41
C LEU A 57 -16.33 -7.77 1.10
N THR A 58 -16.38 -6.67 0.35
CA THR A 58 -17.64 -6.03 -0.02
C THR A 58 -18.53 -6.92 -0.89
N HIS A 59 -17.95 -7.77 -1.73
CA HIS A 59 -18.69 -8.72 -2.56
C HIS A 59 -19.11 -9.99 -1.82
N THR A 60 -18.68 -10.18 -0.59
CA THR A 60 -19.04 -11.33 0.22
C THR A 60 -20.47 -11.17 0.76
N LYS A 61 -21.32 -12.19 0.56
CA LYS A 61 -22.68 -12.17 1.08
C LYS A 61 -22.70 -12.10 2.60
N GLY A 62 -23.50 -11.19 3.14
CA GLY A 62 -23.66 -10.98 4.58
C GLY A 62 -22.75 -9.92 5.18
N VAL A 63 -21.82 -9.37 4.41
CA VAL A 63 -21.03 -8.20 4.81
C VAL A 63 -21.79 -6.94 4.46
N THR A 64 -22.12 -6.13 5.46
CA THR A 64 -22.81 -4.85 5.30
C THR A 64 -21.85 -3.66 5.23
N GLY A 65 -20.65 -3.81 5.75
CA GLY A 65 -19.63 -2.79 5.68
C GLY A 65 -18.27 -3.29 6.17
N ILE A 66 -17.25 -2.50 5.95
CA ILE A 66 -15.89 -2.77 6.39
C ILE A 66 -15.49 -1.65 7.34
N ARG A 67 -15.08 -2.00 8.55
CA ARG A 67 -14.64 -1.03 9.55
C ARG A 67 -13.14 -0.76 9.49
N SER A 68 -12.36 -1.79 9.32
CA SER A 68 -10.92 -1.67 9.17
C SER A 68 -10.32 -2.87 8.45
N VAL A 69 -9.28 -2.60 7.66
CA VAL A 69 -8.44 -3.63 7.04
C VAL A 69 -7.00 -3.29 7.40
N LYS A 70 -6.27 -4.27 7.90
CA LYS A 70 -4.85 -4.16 8.22
C LYS A 70 -4.09 -5.28 7.55
N LEU A 71 -3.08 -4.95 6.80
CA LEU A 71 -2.18 -5.88 6.15
C LEU A 71 -0.74 -5.56 6.54
N ARG A 72 0.08 -6.59 6.71
CA ARG A 72 1.52 -6.43 6.96
C ARG A 72 2.31 -7.56 6.30
N TRP A 73 3.50 -7.26 5.89
CA TRP A 73 4.45 -8.25 5.43
C TRP A 73 5.30 -8.76 6.59
N VAL A 74 5.43 -10.07 6.69
CA VAL A 74 6.36 -10.72 7.61
C VAL A 74 7.26 -11.64 6.76
N GLY A 75 8.43 -11.13 6.42
CA GLY A 75 9.29 -11.80 5.45
C GLY A 75 8.64 -11.86 4.07
N HIS A 76 8.33 -13.05 3.59
CA HIS A 76 7.67 -13.29 2.30
C HIS A 76 6.16 -13.60 2.42
N ARG A 77 5.62 -13.54 3.64
CA ARG A 77 4.23 -13.87 3.94
C ARG A 77 3.44 -12.60 4.21
N LEU A 78 2.26 -12.54 3.63
CA LEU A 78 1.31 -11.47 3.90
C LEU A 78 0.37 -11.93 5.02
N LEU A 79 0.32 -11.17 6.09
CA LEU A 79 -0.59 -11.36 7.21
C LEU A 79 -1.61 -10.23 7.22
N GLY A 80 -2.85 -10.54 7.53
CA GLY A 80 -3.89 -9.53 7.53
C GLY A 80 -5.00 -9.80 8.53
N SER A 81 -5.69 -8.74 8.85
CA SER A 81 -6.93 -8.79 9.61
C SER A 81 -7.92 -7.76 9.09
N ALA A 82 -9.18 -8.09 9.17
CA ALA A 82 -10.26 -7.17 8.85
C ALA A 82 -11.35 -7.23 9.91
N VAL A 83 -11.96 -6.10 10.17
CA VAL A 83 -13.17 -5.99 10.97
C VAL A 83 -14.30 -5.61 10.02
N ILE A 84 -15.31 -6.47 9.95
CA ILE A 84 -16.48 -6.29 9.09
C ILE A 84 -17.73 -6.10 9.94
N THR A 85 -18.68 -5.37 9.39
CA THR A 85 -20.02 -5.27 9.94
C THR A 85 -20.95 -6.26 9.23
N THR A 86 -21.79 -6.92 10.01
CA THR A 86 -22.76 -7.90 9.49
C THR A 86 -24.11 -7.70 10.15
N ASN A 87 -25.17 -8.00 9.42
CA ASN A 87 -26.54 -8.03 9.93
C ASN A 87 -26.95 -9.43 10.46
N ALA A 88 -25.98 -10.30 10.71
CA ALA A 88 -26.26 -11.61 11.28
C ALA A 88 -26.93 -11.48 12.66
N GLU A 89 -28.05 -12.17 12.84
CA GLU A 89 -28.83 -12.10 14.09
C GLU A 89 -28.24 -12.95 15.21
N ASN A 90 -27.37 -13.89 14.86
CA ASN A 90 -26.74 -14.79 15.84
C ASN A 90 -25.25 -14.99 15.53
N LEU A 91 -24.50 -15.46 16.55
CA LEU A 91 -23.06 -15.68 16.45
C LEU A 91 -22.68 -16.72 15.39
N ARG A 92 -23.50 -17.74 15.19
CA ARG A 92 -23.22 -18.80 14.21
C ARG A 92 -23.22 -18.26 12.78
N ASP A 93 -24.21 -17.45 12.44
CA ASP A 93 -24.30 -16.83 11.12
C ASP A 93 -23.20 -15.80 10.90
N ALA A 94 -22.84 -15.03 11.94
CA ALA A 94 -21.71 -14.12 11.89
C ALA A 94 -20.40 -14.86 11.62
N THR A 95 -20.18 -16.01 12.26
CA THR A 95 -18.98 -16.84 12.03
C THR A 95 -18.95 -17.38 10.58
N HIS A 96 -20.07 -17.83 10.06
CA HIS A 96 -20.19 -18.27 8.67
C HIS A 96 -19.84 -17.18 7.67
N VAL A 97 -20.31 -15.96 7.90
CA VAL A 97 -19.95 -14.80 7.06
C VAL A 97 -18.45 -14.52 7.13
N ALA A 98 -17.86 -14.59 8.32
CA ALA A 98 -16.42 -14.37 8.49
C ALA A 98 -15.57 -15.45 7.79
N GLU A 99 -15.97 -16.71 7.86
CA GLU A 99 -15.33 -17.83 7.15
C GLU A 99 -15.38 -17.65 5.63
N HIS A 100 -16.54 -17.35 5.09
CA HIS A 100 -16.72 -17.06 3.66
C HIS A 100 -15.88 -15.86 3.21
N ALA A 101 -15.85 -14.80 3.99
CA ALA A 101 -15.02 -13.63 3.71
C ALA A 101 -13.52 -13.99 3.69
N THR A 102 -13.08 -14.80 4.62
CA THR A 102 -11.68 -15.27 4.68
C THR A 102 -11.32 -16.10 3.45
N GLU A 103 -12.17 -17.01 3.04
CA GLU A 103 -11.95 -17.83 1.83
C GLU A 103 -11.89 -16.97 0.56
N HIS A 104 -12.78 -15.99 0.44
CA HIS A 104 -12.81 -15.08 -0.70
C HIS A 104 -11.51 -14.27 -0.82
N VAL A 105 -11.03 -13.72 0.29
CA VAL A 105 -9.78 -12.96 0.32
C VAL A 105 -8.57 -13.85 0.02
N ARG A 106 -8.54 -15.07 0.54
CA ARG A 106 -7.48 -16.05 0.22
C ARG A 106 -7.44 -16.43 -1.24
N GLY A 107 -8.60 -16.52 -1.89
CA GLY A 107 -8.70 -16.79 -3.33
C GLY A 107 -8.13 -15.67 -4.20
N GLU A 108 -8.24 -14.43 -3.75
CA GLU A 108 -7.74 -13.25 -4.46
C GLU A 108 -6.23 -13.00 -4.27
N LEU A 109 -5.67 -13.37 -3.12
CA LEU A 109 -4.29 -13.10 -2.75
C LEU A 109 -3.52 -14.40 -2.51
N ARG A 110 -2.70 -14.78 -3.49
CA ARG A 110 -1.92 -16.04 -3.46
C ARG A 110 -0.86 -16.09 -2.36
N ASN A 111 -0.38 -14.95 -1.89
CA ASN A 111 0.68 -14.84 -0.88
C ASN A 111 0.14 -14.59 0.54
N LEU A 112 -1.17 -14.66 0.71
CA LEU A 112 -1.82 -14.48 1.99
C LEU A 112 -1.71 -15.78 2.80
N ASP A 113 -0.92 -15.72 3.88
CA ASP A 113 -0.69 -16.88 4.74
C ASP A 113 -1.75 -16.98 5.84
N GLU A 114 -1.98 -15.87 6.52
CA GLU A 114 -2.97 -15.79 7.59
C GLU A 114 -3.83 -14.53 7.42
N PHE A 115 -5.13 -14.74 7.46
CA PHE A 115 -6.11 -13.65 7.42
C PHE A 115 -7.23 -13.93 8.42
N VAL A 116 -7.42 -13.00 9.34
CA VAL A 116 -8.43 -13.08 10.38
C VAL A 116 -9.52 -12.05 10.11
N VAL A 117 -10.76 -12.52 10.00
CA VAL A 117 -11.94 -11.66 9.87
C VAL A 117 -12.71 -11.67 11.18
N THR A 118 -12.94 -10.51 11.76
CA THR A 118 -13.73 -10.33 12.97
C THR A 118 -15.05 -9.69 12.61
N PRO A 119 -16.17 -10.42 12.72
CA PRO A 119 -17.49 -9.86 12.50
C PRO A 119 -17.95 -9.06 13.71
N ILE A 120 -18.52 -7.87 13.46
CA ILE A 120 -19.19 -7.06 14.47
C ILE A 120 -20.62 -6.76 14.01
N ALA A 121 -21.52 -6.58 14.97
CA ALA A 121 -22.88 -6.17 14.67
C ALA A 121 -22.90 -4.79 14.04
N ALA A 122 -23.73 -4.59 13.03
CA ALA A 122 -23.99 -3.27 12.49
C ALA A 122 -24.59 -2.40 13.57
N ASP A 123 -24.02 -1.24 13.81
CA ASP A 123 -24.57 -0.24 14.74
C ASP A 123 -25.93 0.22 14.19
N ARG A 124 -26.96 0.15 15.04
CA ARG A 124 -28.31 0.56 14.70
C ARG A 124 -28.48 2.08 14.84
#